data_b0a55b36f9e0302fe6bc5e417587c8fc
#
_entry.id   b0a55b36f9e0302fe6bc5e417587c8fc
#
_cell.length_a   1.000
_cell.length_b   1.000
_cell.length_c   1.000
_cell.angle_alpha   90.00
_cell.angle_beta   90.00
_cell.angle_gamma   90.00
#
_symmetry.space_group_name_H-M   'P 1'
#
loop_
_entity.id
_entity.type
_entity.pdbx_description
1 polymer ?
#
loop_
_entity_poly.entity_id
_entity_poly.type
_entity_poly.pdbx_seq_one_letter_code
_entity_poly.pdbx_strand_id
1 'polypeptide(L)'
;MPNATFDPNSVLDNCLTDGEFPELPNFQRGKVRDSYDLPDGRRVMIATDRQSAFDIVLAAVPNKGQVLNETAKFWFEKTGDICPNHVVDFPDPNVAVAKRLDMLPIEMVVRDYMTGSTETSIWPMYERGERTMYGHEFPDGLVRNQKLPVTILTPT
;
A
#
# COMPACT_ATOMS: atom_id res chain seq x y z
N MET A 1 12.80 -17.11 -34.39
CA MET A 1 11.50 -16.51 -34.04
C MET A 1 11.61 -15.03 -34.35
N PRO A 2 10.67 -14.41 -35.10
CA PRO A 2 10.74 -12.98 -35.36
C PRO A 2 10.67 -12.24 -34.02
N ASN A 3 11.54 -11.25 -33.81
CA ASN A 3 11.49 -10.32 -32.71
C ASN A 3 10.14 -9.59 -32.80
N ALA A 4 9.20 -9.96 -31.92
CA ALA A 4 8.01 -9.16 -31.74
C ALA A 4 8.49 -7.80 -31.23
N THR A 5 8.35 -6.76 -32.01
CA THR A 5 8.60 -5.37 -31.57
C THR A 5 7.58 -5.06 -30.50
N PHE A 6 8.04 -4.80 -29.30
CA PHE A 6 7.20 -4.34 -28.19
C PHE A 6 6.55 -3.01 -28.60
N ASP A 7 5.22 -3.00 -28.71
CA ASP A 7 4.45 -1.77 -28.86
C ASP A 7 4.00 -1.28 -27.50
N PRO A 8 4.56 -0.19 -26.96
CA PRO A 8 4.16 0.33 -25.66
C PRO A 8 2.69 0.79 -25.59
N ASN A 9 2.08 1.15 -26.74
CA ASN A 9 0.67 1.57 -26.76
C ASN A 9 -0.29 0.40 -26.52
N SER A 10 0.05 -0.80 -27.01
CA SER A 10 -0.78 -1.98 -26.79
C SER A 10 -0.89 -2.39 -25.32
N VAL A 11 0.05 -1.97 -24.49
CA VAL A 11 0.05 -2.23 -23.04
C VAL A 11 -0.80 -1.21 -22.30
N LEU A 12 -0.85 0.04 -22.77
CA LEU A 12 -1.66 1.11 -22.14
C LEU A 12 -3.16 0.83 -22.24
N ASP A 13 -3.59 0.18 -23.33
CA ASP A 13 -5.00 -0.19 -23.54
C ASP A 13 -5.49 -1.32 -22.60
N ASN A 14 -4.56 -2.02 -21.93
CA ASN A 14 -4.86 -3.17 -21.08
C ASN A 14 -4.74 -2.86 -19.57
N CYS A 15 -4.87 -1.60 -19.15
CA CYS A 15 -4.87 -1.26 -17.74
C CYS A 15 -6.16 -1.70 -17.05
N LEU A 16 -6.04 -2.42 -15.94
CA LEU A 16 -7.15 -2.70 -15.03
C LEU A 16 -7.51 -1.45 -14.22
N THR A 17 -8.47 -0.67 -14.72
CA THR A 17 -8.90 0.57 -14.06
C THR A 17 -10.18 0.43 -13.25
N ASP A 18 -10.93 -0.64 -13.48
CA ASP A 18 -12.21 -0.93 -12.85
C ASP A 18 -12.30 -2.39 -12.42
N GLY A 19 -12.61 -2.59 -11.15
CA GLY A 19 -12.81 -3.92 -10.56
C GLY A 19 -14.26 -4.14 -10.15
N GLU A 20 -15.25 -3.49 -10.80
CA GLU A 20 -16.66 -3.66 -10.50
C GLU A 20 -17.24 -4.88 -11.23
N PHE A 21 -17.69 -5.86 -10.44
CA PHE A 21 -18.34 -7.08 -10.89
C PHE A 21 -19.74 -7.14 -10.28
N PRO A 22 -20.82 -6.97 -11.08
CA PRO A 22 -22.20 -6.92 -10.60
C PRO A 22 -22.66 -8.18 -9.85
N GLU A 23 -21.99 -9.31 -10.09
CA GLU A 23 -22.29 -10.59 -9.46
C GLU A 23 -21.79 -10.69 -8.01
N LEU A 24 -20.88 -9.80 -7.60
CA LEU A 24 -20.34 -9.77 -6.24
C LEU A 24 -21.03 -8.72 -5.37
N PRO A 25 -21.39 -9.04 -4.11
CA PRO A 25 -22.09 -8.13 -3.23
C PRO A 25 -21.18 -7.11 -2.55
N ASN A 26 -21.79 -6.01 -2.06
CA ASN A 26 -21.14 -5.04 -1.18
C ASN A 26 -19.84 -4.43 -1.74
N PHE A 27 -19.90 -3.96 -2.98
CA PHE A 27 -18.80 -3.27 -3.64
C PHE A 27 -18.35 -2.01 -2.90
N GLN A 28 -17.04 -1.84 -2.78
CA GLN A 28 -16.41 -0.64 -2.21
C GLN A 28 -15.25 -0.22 -3.12
N ARG A 29 -15.37 0.98 -3.69
CA ARG A 29 -14.29 1.56 -4.52
C ARG A 29 -13.30 2.32 -3.66
N GLY A 30 -12.04 1.87 -3.66
CA GLY A 30 -10.93 2.62 -3.10
C GLY A 30 -10.18 3.46 -4.15
N LYS A 31 -9.15 4.19 -3.75
CA LYS A 31 -8.32 5.00 -4.67
C LYS A 31 -7.63 4.16 -5.74
N VAL A 32 -7.06 3.03 -5.33
CA VAL A 32 -6.25 2.15 -6.19
C VAL A 32 -6.59 0.67 -6.02
N ARG A 33 -7.59 0.35 -5.20
CA ARG A 33 -8.04 -1.00 -4.93
C ARG A 33 -9.55 -1.00 -4.79
N ASP A 34 -10.21 -1.96 -5.42
CA ASP A 34 -11.63 -2.21 -5.24
C ASP A 34 -11.82 -3.43 -4.33
N SER A 35 -12.91 -3.52 -3.60
CA SER A 35 -13.14 -4.62 -2.69
C SER A 35 -14.62 -4.99 -2.55
N TYR A 36 -14.84 -6.22 -2.10
CA TYR A 36 -16.15 -6.81 -1.86
C TYR A 36 -16.19 -7.51 -0.52
N ASP A 37 -17.19 -7.24 0.29
CA ASP A 37 -17.45 -8.00 1.50
C ASP A 37 -18.41 -9.15 1.20
N LEU A 38 -17.93 -10.38 1.35
CA LEU A 38 -18.72 -11.58 1.11
C LEU A 38 -19.54 -11.96 2.36
N PRO A 39 -20.72 -12.61 2.18
CA PRO A 39 -21.56 -12.99 3.30
C PRO A 39 -20.93 -13.98 4.28
N ASP A 40 -19.91 -14.72 3.85
CA ASP A 40 -19.19 -15.71 4.66
C ASP A 40 -18.04 -15.10 5.50
N GLY A 41 -17.95 -13.78 5.58
CA GLY A 41 -16.92 -13.08 6.36
C GLY A 41 -15.59 -12.95 5.66
N ARG A 42 -15.51 -13.24 4.36
CA ARG A 42 -14.33 -12.94 3.54
C ARG A 42 -14.46 -11.59 2.85
N ARG A 43 -13.31 -11.04 2.47
CA ARG A 43 -13.20 -9.85 1.62
C ARG A 43 -12.38 -10.20 0.38
N VAL A 44 -12.89 -9.89 -0.79
CA VAL A 44 -12.15 -9.91 -2.04
C VAL A 44 -11.55 -8.53 -2.26
N MET A 45 -10.28 -8.46 -2.58
CA MET A 45 -9.57 -7.22 -2.86
C MET A 45 -8.95 -7.29 -4.24
N ILE A 46 -9.24 -6.30 -5.08
CA ILE A 46 -8.76 -6.21 -6.47
C ILE A 46 -7.79 -5.05 -6.56
N ALA A 47 -6.51 -5.36 -6.72
CA ALA A 47 -5.47 -4.37 -6.93
C ALA A 47 -5.54 -3.86 -8.37
N THR A 48 -5.93 -2.60 -8.56
CA THR A 48 -6.05 -2.00 -9.89
C THR A 48 -4.75 -1.29 -10.31
N ASP A 49 -4.68 -0.97 -11.59
CA ASP A 49 -3.55 -0.24 -12.18
C ASP A 49 -3.63 1.28 -11.93
N ARG A 50 -4.70 1.75 -11.28
CA ARG A 50 -4.84 3.17 -10.93
C ARG A 50 -3.67 3.65 -10.07
N GLN A 51 -3.13 4.81 -10.42
CA GLN A 51 -2.08 5.52 -9.67
C GLN A 51 -2.69 6.77 -9.04
N SER A 52 -2.56 6.89 -7.72
CA SER A 52 -3.03 8.06 -6.98
C SER A 52 -1.88 8.81 -6.32
N ALA A 53 -2.03 10.13 -6.23
CA ALA A 53 -1.22 11.01 -5.39
C ALA A 53 -2.09 12.13 -4.83
N PHE A 54 -1.85 12.53 -3.58
CA PHE A 54 -2.61 13.58 -2.89
C PHE A 54 -4.13 13.37 -2.98
N ASP A 55 -4.58 12.13 -2.79
CA ASP A 55 -5.98 11.69 -2.83
C ASP A 55 -6.67 11.77 -4.21
N ILE A 56 -5.95 12.07 -5.26
CA ILE A 56 -6.44 12.14 -6.64
C ILE A 56 -5.89 10.96 -7.43
N VAL A 57 -6.76 10.30 -8.21
CA VAL A 57 -6.32 9.31 -9.20
C VAL A 57 -5.80 10.07 -10.42
N LEU A 58 -4.51 9.95 -10.69
CA LEU A 58 -3.81 10.71 -11.74
C LEU A 58 -3.78 9.98 -13.08
N ALA A 59 -3.59 8.66 -13.05
CA ALA A 59 -3.38 7.84 -14.23
C ALA A 59 -3.60 6.36 -13.93
N ALA A 60 -3.41 5.51 -14.91
CA ALA A 60 -3.22 4.07 -14.75
C ALA A 60 -1.83 3.68 -15.27
N VAL A 61 -1.17 2.77 -14.56
CA VAL A 61 0.14 2.22 -14.93
C VAL A 61 -0.03 0.73 -15.20
N PRO A 62 0.21 0.26 -16.44
CA PRO A 62 -0.01 -1.13 -16.82
C PRO A 62 0.67 -2.13 -15.88
N ASN A 63 -0.06 -3.15 -15.48
CA ASN A 63 0.39 -4.22 -14.57
C ASN A 63 0.78 -3.78 -13.15
N LYS A 64 0.57 -2.52 -12.78
CA LYS A 64 0.91 -2.03 -11.42
C LYS A 64 0.16 -2.83 -10.35
N GLY A 65 -1.13 -3.07 -10.55
CA GLY A 65 -1.96 -3.85 -9.62
C GLY A 65 -1.42 -5.26 -9.42
N GLN A 66 -1.09 -5.93 -10.52
CA GLN A 66 -0.49 -7.26 -10.50
C GLN A 66 0.84 -7.29 -9.75
N VAL A 67 1.77 -6.40 -10.08
CA VAL A 67 3.09 -6.33 -9.43
C VAL A 67 2.95 -6.13 -7.93
N LEU A 68 2.07 -5.23 -7.50
CA LEU A 68 1.83 -4.96 -6.08
C LEU A 68 1.21 -6.16 -5.35
N ASN A 69 0.24 -6.82 -5.98
CA ASN A 69 -0.44 -7.96 -5.38
C ASN A 69 0.47 -9.19 -5.28
N GLU A 70 1.24 -9.49 -6.33
CA GLU A 70 2.22 -10.59 -6.32
C GLU A 70 3.38 -10.32 -5.33
N THR A 71 3.80 -9.06 -5.19
CA THR A 71 4.78 -8.67 -4.17
C THR A 71 4.22 -8.88 -2.76
N ALA A 72 2.95 -8.52 -2.54
CA ALA A 72 2.29 -8.76 -1.25
C ALA A 72 2.17 -10.26 -0.96
N LYS A 73 1.77 -11.09 -1.94
CA LYS A 73 1.72 -12.53 -1.84
C LYS A 73 3.06 -13.12 -1.38
N PHE A 74 4.15 -12.74 -2.07
CA PHE A 74 5.49 -13.18 -1.71
C PHE A 74 5.82 -12.89 -0.23
N TRP A 75 5.51 -11.68 0.24
CA TRP A 75 5.83 -11.32 1.62
C TRP A 75 4.92 -12.01 2.63
N PHE A 76 3.61 -12.18 2.36
CA PHE A 76 2.72 -12.93 3.23
C PHE A 76 3.15 -14.40 3.38
N GLU A 77 3.62 -15.03 2.30
CA GLU A 77 4.17 -16.37 2.35
C GLU A 77 5.48 -16.43 3.14
N LYS A 78 6.38 -15.45 2.98
CA LYS A 78 7.69 -15.41 3.63
C LYS A 78 7.64 -15.06 5.11
N THR A 79 6.62 -14.36 5.56
CA THR A 79 6.49 -13.89 6.95
C THR A 79 5.40 -14.64 7.74
N GLY A 80 4.82 -15.67 7.16
CA GLY A 80 3.73 -16.42 7.79
C GLY A 80 4.12 -17.16 9.07
N ASP A 81 5.40 -17.50 9.24
CA ASP A 81 5.97 -18.06 10.45
C ASP A 81 6.32 -17.01 11.52
N ILE A 82 6.41 -15.73 11.14
CA ILE A 82 6.73 -14.61 12.03
C ILE A 82 5.46 -14.03 12.63
N CYS A 83 4.43 -13.80 11.79
CA CYS A 83 3.20 -13.18 12.21
C CYS A 83 2.00 -13.77 11.44
N PRO A 84 0.91 -14.15 12.12
CA PRO A 84 -0.33 -14.52 11.44
C PRO A 84 -0.83 -13.38 10.56
N ASN A 85 -1.35 -13.72 9.39
CA ASN A 85 -1.95 -12.75 8.48
C ASN A 85 -3.41 -13.10 8.16
N HIS A 86 -4.10 -12.20 7.49
CA HIS A 86 -5.51 -12.32 7.15
C HIS A 86 -5.78 -12.96 5.79
N VAL A 87 -4.75 -13.20 4.99
CA VAL A 87 -4.91 -13.70 3.62
C VAL A 87 -5.35 -15.15 3.64
N VAL A 88 -6.28 -15.48 2.75
CA VAL A 88 -6.84 -16.83 2.54
C VAL A 88 -6.31 -17.41 1.22
N ASP A 89 -6.32 -16.60 0.14
CA ASP A 89 -5.97 -17.06 -1.20
C ASP A 89 -5.60 -15.89 -2.14
N PHE A 90 -4.90 -16.21 -3.22
CA PHE A 90 -4.60 -15.32 -4.35
C PHE A 90 -5.04 -16.01 -5.65
N PRO A 91 -6.33 -15.96 -5.99
CA PRO A 91 -6.88 -16.69 -7.14
C PRO A 91 -6.49 -16.10 -8.49
N ASP A 92 -6.01 -14.86 -8.52
CA ASP A 92 -5.59 -14.13 -9.72
C ASP A 92 -4.44 -13.18 -9.37
N PRO A 93 -3.53 -12.84 -10.30
CA PRO A 93 -2.44 -11.90 -10.06
C PRO A 93 -2.87 -10.54 -9.50
N ASN A 94 -4.08 -10.09 -9.78
CA ASN A 94 -4.63 -8.84 -9.27
C ASN A 94 -5.54 -9.01 -8.03
N VAL A 95 -5.87 -10.25 -7.64
CA VAL A 95 -6.90 -10.54 -6.64
C VAL A 95 -6.33 -11.22 -5.40
N ALA A 96 -6.65 -10.68 -4.24
CA ALA A 96 -6.43 -11.32 -2.96
C ALA A 96 -7.78 -11.56 -2.25
N VAL A 97 -7.94 -12.74 -1.67
CA VAL A 97 -9.06 -13.08 -0.80
C VAL A 97 -8.55 -13.13 0.64
N ALA A 98 -9.19 -12.41 1.53
CA ALA A 98 -8.78 -12.31 2.92
C ALA A 98 -9.97 -12.48 3.87
N LYS A 99 -9.68 -12.75 5.13
CA LYS A 99 -10.67 -12.63 6.21
C LYS A 99 -11.02 -11.15 6.38
N ARG A 100 -12.29 -10.83 6.51
CA ARG A 100 -12.71 -9.49 6.89
C ARG A 100 -12.31 -9.25 8.35
N LEU A 101 -11.55 -8.19 8.59
CA LEU A 101 -11.09 -7.79 9.91
C LEU A 101 -11.62 -6.41 10.27
N ASP A 102 -11.78 -6.15 11.56
CA ASP A 102 -12.02 -4.81 12.07
C ASP A 102 -10.67 -4.09 12.16
N MET A 103 -10.54 -3.02 11.38
CA MET A 103 -9.31 -2.23 11.30
C MET A 103 -9.17 -1.34 12.52
N LEU A 104 -8.00 -1.36 13.14
CA LEU A 104 -7.64 -0.33 14.12
C LEU A 104 -7.50 1.02 13.38
N PRO A 105 -8.03 2.13 13.94
CA PRO A 105 -7.98 3.44 13.30
C PRO A 105 -6.61 4.11 13.51
N ILE A 106 -5.53 3.36 13.26
CA ILE A 106 -4.16 3.83 13.45
C ILE A 106 -3.24 3.14 12.44
N GLU A 107 -2.40 3.92 11.77
CA GLU A 107 -1.37 3.42 10.89
C GLU A 107 -0.04 3.36 11.64
N MET A 108 0.62 2.21 11.64
CA MET A 108 1.92 1.98 12.29
C MET A 108 3.03 2.12 11.25
N VAL A 109 3.74 3.25 11.29
CA VAL A 109 4.79 3.56 10.32
C VAL A 109 6.17 3.39 10.96
N VAL A 110 6.96 2.46 10.42
CA VAL A 110 8.36 2.23 10.81
C VAL A 110 9.26 3.15 10.00
N ARG A 111 10.21 3.84 10.67
CA ARG A 111 11.08 4.82 10.02
C ARG A 111 12.54 4.63 10.43
N ASP A 112 13.41 4.60 9.41
CA ASP A 112 14.87 4.58 9.56
C ASP A 112 15.51 5.95 9.27
N TYR A 113 14.74 6.90 8.73
CA TYR A 113 15.25 8.19 8.28
C TYR A 113 14.41 9.36 8.80
N MET A 114 15.09 10.48 9.08
CA MET A 114 14.48 11.76 9.45
C MET A 114 13.81 12.40 8.22
N THR A 115 12.59 11.99 7.90
CA THR A 115 11.91 12.37 6.65
C THR A 115 10.41 12.61 6.87
N GLY A 116 9.74 12.98 5.80
CA GLY A 116 8.32 13.25 5.74
C GLY A 116 8.02 14.62 5.19
N SER A 117 6.79 14.83 4.71
CA SER A 117 6.34 16.07 4.05
C SER A 117 5.01 16.61 4.60
N THR A 118 4.29 15.83 5.41
CA THR A 118 3.07 16.28 6.07
C THR A 118 3.39 16.96 7.40
N GLU A 119 2.52 17.81 7.90
CA GLU A 119 2.72 18.56 9.15
C GLU A 119 2.98 17.66 10.37
N THR A 120 2.43 16.47 10.37
CA THR A 120 2.60 15.44 11.41
C THR A 120 3.80 14.53 11.19
N SER A 121 4.55 14.68 10.10
CA SER A 121 5.78 13.92 9.86
C SER A 121 6.92 14.41 10.73
N ILE A 122 7.86 13.51 11.09
CA ILE A 122 8.95 13.81 12.03
C ILE A 122 9.88 14.93 11.54
N TRP A 123 10.13 15.06 10.22
CA TRP A 123 11.00 16.14 9.74
C TRP A 123 10.37 17.53 9.91
N PRO A 124 9.15 17.83 9.46
CA PRO A 124 8.52 19.12 9.70
C PRO A 124 8.36 19.47 11.19
N MET A 125 8.07 18.49 12.05
CA MET A 125 8.02 18.70 13.49
C MET A 125 9.40 19.08 14.06
N TYR A 126 10.44 18.36 13.66
CA TYR A 126 11.83 18.64 14.05
C TYR A 126 12.30 20.01 13.58
N GLU A 127 11.98 20.40 12.33
CA GLU A 127 12.31 21.69 11.75
C GLU A 127 11.65 22.86 12.47
N ARG A 128 10.43 22.64 13.04
CA ARG A 128 9.76 23.60 13.92
C ARG A 128 10.35 23.68 15.34
N GLY A 129 11.32 22.87 15.66
CA GLY A 129 12.02 22.88 16.95
C GLY A 129 11.58 21.77 17.91
N GLU A 130 10.66 20.88 17.53
CA GLU A 130 10.28 19.74 18.37
C GLU A 130 11.46 18.75 18.47
N ARG A 131 11.68 18.23 19.69
CA ARG A 131 12.74 17.26 19.97
C ARG A 131 12.24 15.98 20.62
N THR A 132 10.99 15.96 21.04
CA THR A 132 10.31 14.76 21.54
C THR A 132 9.06 14.51 20.71
N MET A 133 9.06 13.44 19.91
CA MET A 133 7.97 13.11 19.00
C MET A 133 7.69 11.61 19.05
N TYR A 134 6.41 11.24 19.13
CA TYR A 134 5.99 9.82 19.14
C TYR A 134 6.67 8.97 20.23
N GLY A 135 7.01 9.59 21.38
CA GLY A 135 7.71 8.91 22.47
C GLY A 135 9.22 8.73 22.29
N HIS A 136 9.80 9.32 21.24
CA HIS A 136 11.23 9.31 20.95
C HIS A 136 11.86 10.68 21.14
N GLU A 137 13.08 10.72 21.71
CA GLU A 137 13.89 11.93 21.84
C GLU A 137 14.87 12.02 20.68
N PHE A 138 15.01 13.22 20.12
CA PHE A 138 15.88 13.49 18.97
C PHE A 138 16.95 14.53 19.36
N PRO A 139 18.24 14.25 19.13
CA PRO A 139 19.31 15.21 19.39
C PRO A 139 19.24 16.38 18.41
N ASP A 140 19.90 17.49 18.78
CA ASP A 140 20.12 18.59 17.85
C ASP A 140 21.06 18.22 16.69
N GLY A 141 20.93 18.95 15.58
CA GLY A 141 21.83 18.82 14.43
C GLY A 141 21.45 17.72 13.42
N LEU A 142 20.31 17.06 13.56
CA LEU A 142 19.81 16.17 12.52
C LEU A 142 19.42 16.96 11.28
N VAL A 143 19.70 16.39 10.12
CA VAL A 143 19.32 16.98 8.82
C VAL A 143 18.29 16.11 8.11
N ARG A 144 17.57 16.73 7.18
CA ARG A 144 16.54 16.06 6.38
C ARG A 144 17.11 14.83 5.65
N ASN A 145 16.39 13.72 5.70
CA ASN A 145 16.75 12.44 5.11
C ASN A 145 18.00 11.76 5.75
N GLN A 146 18.48 12.26 6.89
CA GLN A 146 19.52 11.59 7.64
C GLN A 146 19.00 10.27 8.20
N LYS A 147 19.85 9.22 8.16
CA LYS A 147 19.55 7.97 8.83
C LYS A 147 19.49 8.18 10.34
N LEU A 148 18.44 7.66 10.97
CA LEU A 148 18.29 7.70 12.41
C LEU A 148 19.25 6.72 13.10
N PRO A 149 19.68 6.99 14.33
CA PRO A 149 20.52 6.05 15.10
C PRO A 149 19.82 4.71 15.37
N VAL A 150 18.51 4.74 15.48
CA VAL A 150 17.66 3.56 15.70
C VAL A 150 16.39 3.67 14.85
N THR A 151 15.88 2.53 14.45
CA THR A 151 14.55 2.44 13.81
C THR A 151 13.48 2.84 14.82
N ILE A 152 12.58 3.73 14.44
CA ILE A 152 11.49 4.23 15.30
C ILE A 152 10.11 3.86 14.74
N LEU A 153 9.12 3.80 15.62
CA LEU A 153 7.72 3.63 15.27
C LEU A 153 6.99 4.97 15.45
N THR A 154 6.30 5.39 14.40
CA THR A 154 5.49 6.63 14.39
C THR A 154 4.04 6.28 14.07
N PRO A 155 3.17 6.11 15.08
CA PRO A 155 1.74 5.90 14.87
C PRO A 155 1.08 7.16 14.29
N THR A 156 0.23 7.01 13.28
CA THR A 156 -0.52 8.13 12.65
C THR A 156 -1.98 7.76 12.43
#